data_bc551bd384cbbbd173a1364245b78233
#
_entry.id   bc551bd384cbbbd173a1364245b78233
#
_cell.length_a   1.000
_cell.length_b   1.000
_cell.length_c   1.000
_cell.angle_alpha   90.00
_cell.angle_beta   90.00
_cell.angle_gamma   90.00
#
_symmetry.space_group_name_H-M   'P 1'
#
loop_
_entity.id
_entity.type
_entity.pdbx_description
1 polymer ?
#
loop_
_entity_poly.entity_id
_entity_poly.type
_entity_poly.pdbx_seq_one_letter_code
_entity_poly.pdbx_strand_id
1 'polypeptide(L)'
;MARQALLQPGSVWSLFFLLVALVGYAFVFLLPPLILSMLARLFGRWPGYGVAVTGSALMLLLLLVDGQIHDLYGFHLNGFVWNLLTTPGGFTSMGGGPDAVFSFVLFALALVVFEAGLLFWSLRKPVPRLRWGWMVTALLLCMVGERAAYGTAHFLAYRPVLNASHAVPFYQPTTFRGAAMALGFEPVRTRDKLDVADQGRLHYPRQALRVAADAPSPNIMVLVAESLRWDMLTPEIMPNLWRFAEERGIRFTDHYSGGNGTRMGIFSLFYGLPGNYWFAFLDARQPPVLMSEIQRRGYRMGLYTSARFSYPEFDKTVFADVPESLLHSDEEGPGWQRDRRNVDRMLSFLDQRDAAKPFFGFLFFESPHARYYFPEESVIRPDYLKNFNYATMDLEQDIGGIFNRYVNASHHLDQQLGRLLDGMAERNLLDNTILVITGDHGEEFMENGRWGHNSEFHNQQVHVPLVLAGPGIAPAVMDKPTSHLDLAPTLLSRLGVENEPRDYAVGVPLDQVPDDRYRLAASWDAVAYLGPEYKVAMPVRAGGLFEMAVSRADDTPVKDEDAVMARLQSRLVEVLGDMSRFFSGGR
;
A
#
# COMPACT_ATOMS: atom_id res chain seq x y z
N MET A 1 -0.96 -11.70 18.75
CA MET A 1 -2.31 -11.25 18.37
C MET A 1 -3.38 -11.52 19.43
N ALA A 2 -4.06 -12.64 19.43
CA ALA A 2 -5.03 -12.97 20.47
C ALA A 2 -4.49 -12.80 21.90
N ARG A 3 -3.21 -13.05 22.13
CA ARG A 3 -2.54 -12.84 23.42
C ARG A 3 -2.52 -11.38 23.86
N GLN A 4 -2.18 -10.44 22.98
CA GLN A 4 -2.19 -8.99 23.31
C GLN A 4 -3.61 -8.49 23.53
N ALA A 5 -4.56 -8.87 22.68
CA ALA A 5 -5.96 -8.52 22.83
C ALA A 5 -6.59 -9.10 24.11
N LEU A 6 -6.16 -10.31 24.53
CA LEU A 6 -6.58 -10.92 25.79
C LEU A 6 -5.92 -10.29 27.01
N LEU A 7 -4.68 -9.78 26.88
CA LEU A 7 -3.96 -9.12 27.98
C LEU A 7 -4.44 -7.68 28.22
N GLN A 8 -4.98 -7.02 27.20
CA GLN A 8 -5.52 -5.65 27.26
C GLN A 8 -6.91 -5.57 26.63
N PRO A 9 -7.90 -6.26 27.18
CA PRO A 9 -9.23 -6.32 26.60
C PRO A 9 -9.97 -5.02 26.85
N GLY A 10 -9.99 -4.03 26.05
CA GLY A 10 -10.64 -2.73 26.23
C GLY A 10 -11.94 -2.69 27.10
N SER A 11 -12.57 -3.85 27.32
CA SER A 11 -13.72 -4.03 28.23
C SER A 11 -13.94 -5.53 28.57
N VAL A 12 -14.77 -5.80 29.59
CA VAL A 12 -15.22 -7.16 29.93
C VAL A 12 -15.98 -7.82 28.76
N TRP A 13 -16.73 -7.04 28.00
CA TRP A 13 -17.49 -7.51 26.84
C TRP A 13 -16.57 -7.89 25.66
N SER A 14 -15.50 -7.17 25.44
CA SER A 14 -14.48 -7.55 24.43
C SER A 14 -13.73 -8.81 24.84
N LEU A 15 -13.43 -9.00 26.13
CA LEU A 15 -12.85 -10.25 26.62
C LEU A 15 -13.81 -11.43 26.42
N PHE A 16 -15.09 -11.28 26.79
CA PHE A 16 -16.10 -12.30 26.54
C PHE A 16 -16.18 -12.66 25.06
N PHE A 17 -16.28 -11.65 24.18
CA PHE A 17 -16.31 -11.84 22.73
C PHE A 17 -15.09 -12.63 22.24
N LEU A 18 -13.88 -12.22 22.63
CA LEU A 18 -12.65 -12.89 22.21
C LEU A 18 -12.61 -14.36 22.65
N LEU A 19 -13.01 -14.65 23.89
CA LEU A 19 -12.99 -16.04 24.40
C LEU A 19 -13.96 -16.94 23.61
N VAL A 20 -15.19 -16.48 23.36
CA VAL A 20 -16.18 -17.28 22.61
C VAL A 20 -15.84 -17.34 21.11
N ALA A 21 -15.31 -16.27 20.53
CA ALA A 21 -14.88 -16.22 19.14
C ALA A 21 -13.69 -17.17 18.89
N LEU A 22 -12.66 -17.12 19.73
CA LEU A 22 -11.48 -17.99 19.58
C LEU A 22 -11.84 -19.47 19.66
N VAL A 23 -12.73 -19.88 20.60
CA VAL A 23 -13.20 -21.26 20.69
C VAL A 23 -14.02 -21.64 19.45
N GLY A 24 -14.94 -20.78 19.01
CA GLY A 24 -15.78 -21.03 17.84
C GLY A 24 -14.96 -21.13 16.55
N TYR A 25 -14.05 -20.19 16.33
CA TYR A 25 -13.20 -20.16 15.12
C TYR A 25 -12.14 -21.27 15.11
N ALA A 26 -11.57 -21.67 16.26
CA ALA A 26 -10.70 -22.84 16.33
C ALA A 26 -11.41 -24.10 15.79
N PHE A 27 -12.70 -24.27 16.11
CA PHE A 27 -13.49 -25.35 15.57
C PHE A 27 -13.79 -25.17 14.07
N VAL A 28 -14.15 -23.96 13.63
CA VAL A 28 -14.38 -23.65 12.21
C VAL A 28 -13.16 -24.00 11.37
N PHE A 29 -11.95 -23.68 11.83
CA PHE A 29 -10.71 -24.02 11.12
C PHE A 29 -10.41 -25.51 11.08
N LEU A 30 -10.90 -26.30 12.05
CA LEU A 30 -10.76 -27.76 12.04
C LEU A 30 -11.79 -28.46 11.14
N LEU A 31 -12.90 -27.80 10.76
CA LEU A 31 -13.95 -28.41 9.95
C LEU A 31 -13.47 -28.87 8.56
N PRO A 32 -12.76 -28.08 7.75
CA PRO A 32 -12.30 -28.52 6.44
C PRO A 32 -11.43 -29.79 6.49
N PRO A 33 -10.34 -29.85 7.27
CA PRO A 33 -9.54 -31.07 7.37
C PRO A 33 -10.34 -32.27 7.95
N LEU A 34 -11.25 -32.03 8.89
CA LEU A 34 -12.12 -33.08 9.44
C LEU A 34 -13.04 -33.67 8.34
N ILE A 35 -13.77 -32.81 7.61
CA ILE A 35 -14.68 -33.26 6.53
C ILE A 35 -13.90 -34.01 5.46
N LEU A 36 -12.78 -33.44 4.99
CA LEU A 36 -11.94 -34.08 3.97
C LEU A 36 -11.38 -35.42 4.43
N SER A 37 -10.97 -35.53 5.71
CA SER A 37 -10.49 -36.80 6.29
C SER A 37 -11.59 -37.85 6.38
N MET A 38 -12.83 -37.43 6.71
CA MET A 38 -14.00 -38.33 6.74
C MET A 38 -14.33 -38.84 5.33
N LEU A 39 -14.28 -37.99 4.30
CA LEU A 39 -14.45 -38.39 2.90
C LEU A 39 -13.33 -39.33 2.45
N ALA A 40 -12.08 -39.04 2.78
CA ALA A 40 -10.94 -39.90 2.44
C ALA A 40 -11.01 -41.27 3.13
N ARG A 41 -11.64 -41.38 4.29
CA ARG A 41 -11.88 -42.70 5.00
C ARG A 41 -12.79 -43.64 4.20
N LEU A 42 -13.59 -43.15 3.27
CA LEU A 42 -14.36 -43.98 2.33
C LEU A 42 -13.45 -44.87 1.47
N PHE A 43 -12.22 -44.46 1.26
CA PHE A 43 -11.18 -45.18 0.50
C PHE A 43 -10.23 -45.99 1.42
N GLY A 44 -10.47 -45.99 2.74
CA GLY A 44 -9.71 -46.70 3.72
C GLY A 44 -9.19 -45.85 4.88
N ARG A 45 -8.75 -46.52 5.97
CA ARG A 45 -8.30 -45.81 7.16
C ARG A 45 -7.03 -44.97 6.94
N TRP A 46 -6.11 -45.45 6.11
CA TRP A 46 -4.84 -44.81 5.89
C TRP A 46 -4.97 -43.52 5.09
N PRO A 47 -5.71 -43.45 3.94
CA PRO A 47 -6.03 -42.19 3.29
C PRO A 47 -6.69 -41.19 4.26
N GLY A 48 -7.66 -41.61 5.07
CA GLY A 48 -8.28 -40.74 6.08
C GLY A 48 -7.28 -40.15 7.09
N TYR A 49 -6.37 -40.95 7.59
CA TYR A 49 -5.32 -40.48 8.51
C TYR A 49 -4.33 -39.55 7.83
N GLY A 50 -3.92 -39.87 6.59
CA GLY A 50 -3.07 -39.00 5.78
C GLY A 50 -3.65 -37.62 5.58
N VAL A 51 -4.94 -37.56 5.15
CA VAL A 51 -5.65 -36.29 4.95
C VAL A 51 -5.87 -35.53 6.26
N ALA A 52 -6.14 -36.22 7.37
CA ALA A 52 -6.24 -35.57 8.67
C ALA A 52 -4.95 -34.86 9.06
N VAL A 53 -3.81 -35.57 9.01
CA VAL A 53 -2.49 -35.01 9.37
C VAL A 53 -2.10 -33.86 8.42
N THR A 54 -2.17 -34.07 7.10
CA THR A 54 -1.75 -33.03 6.14
C THR A 54 -2.70 -31.84 6.16
N GLY A 55 -4.01 -32.07 6.25
CA GLY A 55 -5.01 -31.00 6.30
C GLY A 55 -4.90 -30.15 7.57
N SER A 56 -4.71 -30.79 8.74
CA SER A 56 -4.50 -30.04 10.01
C SER A 56 -3.18 -29.28 9.99
N ALA A 57 -2.09 -29.87 9.50
CA ALA A 57 -0.80 -29.20 9.37
C ALA A 57 -0.85 -27.99 8.42
N LEU A 58 -1.55 -28.12 7.28
CA LEU A 58 -1.75 -26.99 6.35
C LEU A 58 -2.60 -25.88 6.98
N MET A 59 -3.64 -26.22 7.74
CA MET A 59 -4.45 -25.21 8.42
C MET A 59 -3.65 -24.47 9.50
N LEU A 60 -2.85 -25.19 10.29
CA LEU A 60 -1.95 -24.58 11.27
C LEU A 60 -0.90 -23.68 10.59
N LEU A 61 -0.32 -24.13 9.48
CA LEU A 61 0.61 -23.31 8.70
C LEU A 61 -0.06 -22.03 8.18
N LEU A 62 -1.28 -22.12 7.66
CA LEU A 62 -2.06 -20.97 7.22
C LEU A 62 -2.27 -19.96 8.37
N LEU A 63 -2.65 -20.44 9.55
CA LEU A 63 -2.84 -19.58 10.72
C LEU A 63 -1.52 -18.98 11.24
N LEU A 64 -0.41 -19.70 11.14
CA LEU A 64 0.91 -19.18 11.48
C LEU A 64 1.35 -18.08 10.50
N VAL A 65 1.15 -18.30 9.21
CA VAL A 65 1.46 -17.28 8.17
C VAL A 65 0.58 -16.05 8.36
N ASP A 66 -0.71 -16.23 8.60
CA ASP A 66 -1.65 -15.15 8.89
C ASP A 66 -1.24 -14.37 10.15
N GLY A 67 -0.88 -15.09 11.21
CA GLY A 67 -0.35 -14.49 12.44
C GLY A 67 0.90 -13.65 12.20
N GLN A 68 1.85 -14.17 11.42
CA GLN A 68 3.08 -13.43 11.09
C GLN A 68 2.80 -12.18 10.25
N ILE A 69 1.89 -12.27 9.28
CA ILE A 69 1.47 -11.10 8.48
C ILE A 69 0.83 -10.04 9.37
N HIS A 70 -0.05 -10.46 10.28
CA HIS A 70 -0.67 -9.52 11.19
C HIS A 70 0.33 -8.89 12.17
N ASP A 71 1.27 -9.68 12.70
CA ASP A 71 2.28 -9.16 13.64
C ASP A 71 3.24 -8.18 12.95
N LEU A 72 3.54 -8.39 11.65
CA LEU A 72 4.41 -7.49 10.87
C LEU A 72 3.65 -6.26 10.33
N TYR A 73 2.47 -6.45 9.76
CA TYR A 73 1.77 -5.42 8.97
C TYR A 73 0.46 -4.94 9.58
N GLY A 74 -0.01 -5.55 10.67
CA GLY A 74 -1.23 -5.16 11.40
C GLY A 74 -2.54 -5.60 10.75
N PHE A 75 -2.52 -6.41 9.69
CA PHE A 75 -3.72 -6.93 9.03
C PHE A 75 -3.62 -8.44 8.77
N HIS A 76 -4.77 -9.10 8.70
CA HIS A 76 -4.89 -10.51 8.34
C HIS A 76 -4.77 -10.75 6.84
N LEU A 77 -4.57 -12.01 6.44
CA LEU A 77 -4.70 -12.44 5.04
C LEU A 77 -6.05 -11.98 4.45
N ASN A 78 -6.00 -11.26 3.36
CA ASN A 78 -7.14 -10.59 2.75
C ASN A 78 -7.03 -10.53 1.22
N GLY A 79 -7.94 -9.82 0.57
CA GLY A 79 -7.95 -9.68 -0.89
C GLY A 79 -6.70 -9.01 -1.46
N PHE A 80 -6.06 -8.11 -0.72
CA PHE A 80 -4.80 -7.48 -1.12
C PHE A 80 -3.66 -8.52 -1.15
N VAL A 81 -3.49 -9.29 -0.06
CA VAL A 81 -2.48 -10.37 -0.01
C VAL A 81 -2.77 -11.44 -1.06
N TRP A 82 -4.04 -11.79 -1.29
CA TRP A 82 -4.41 -12.71 -2.35
C TRP A 82 -4.04 -12.19 -3.74
N ASN A 83 -4.28 -10.91 -4.02
CA ASN A 83 -3.84 -10.27 -5.26
C ASN A 83 -2.31 -10.33 -5.42
N LEU A 84 -1.55 -10.01 -4.35
CA LEU A 84 -0.09 -10.15 -4.33
C LEU A 84 0.36 -11.56 -4.73
N LEU A 85 -0.27 -12.58 -4.16
CA LEU A 85 0.10 -13.98 -4.41
C LEU A 85 -0.25 -14.47 -5.81
N THR A 86 -1.33 -13.94 -6.41
CA THR A 86 -1.86 -14.42 -7.70
C THR A 86 -1.42 -13.58 -8.90
N THR A 87 -0.92 -12.37 -8.67
CA THR A 87 -0.40 -11.51 -9.75
C THR A 87 1.06 -11.86 -10.06
N PRO A 88 1.43 -12.04 -11.35
CA PRO A 88 2.81 -12.31 -11.72
C PRO A 88 3.78 -11.24 -11.18
N GLY A 89 4.77 -11.66 -10.40
CA GLY A 89 5.73 -10.75 -9.76
C GLY A 89 5.35 -10.27 -8.36
N GLY A 90 4.09 -10.40 -7.93
CA GLY A 90 3.66 -9.92 -6.62
C GLY A 90 4.33 -10.63 -5.45
N PHE A 91 4.52 -11.95 -5.52
CA PHE A 91 5.25 -12.70 -4.48
C PHE A 91 6.72 -12.26 -4.33
N THR A 92 7.39 -12.01 -5.44
CA THR A 92 8.79 -11.56 -5.41
C THR A 92 8.94 -10.13 -4.92
N SER A 93 7.93 -9.27 -5.14
CA SER A 93 7.92 -7.89 -4.64
C SER A 93 7.85 -7.80 -3.11
N MET A 94 7.33 -8.85 -2.42
CA MET A 94 7.33 -8.90 -0.96
C MET A 94 8.75 -9.12 -0.35
N GLY A 95 9.79 -9.19 -1.16
CA GLY A 95 11.16 -9.37 -0.68
C GLY A 95 11.43 -10.74 -0.04
N GLY A 96 10.56 -11.74 -0.24
CA GLY A 96 10.74 -13.12 0.25
C GLY A 96 11.99 -13.76 -0.36
N GLY A 97 13.05 -13.95 0.44
CA GLY A 97 14.26 -14.64 0.00
C GLY A 97 14.19 -16.16 0.19
N PRO A 98 15.16 -16.90 -0.39
CA PRO A 98 15.25 -18.36 -0.20
C PRO A 98 15.26 -18.79 1.27
N ASP A 99 15.84 -17.98 2.16
CA ASP A 99 15.94 -18.26 3.60
C ASP A 99 14.58 -18.25 4.29
N ALA A 100 13.70 -17.32 3.91
CA ALA A 100 12.33 -17.29 4.43
C ALA A 100 11.53 -18.50 3.93
N VAL A 101 11.64 -18.83 2.65
CA VAL A 101 11.01 -20.03 2.05
C VAL A 101 11.49 -21.29 2.75
N PHE A 102 12.81 -21.43 2.96
CA PHE A 102 13.39 -22.56 3.68
C PHE A 102 12.84 -22.67 5.11
N SER A 103 12.76 -21.57 5.85
CA SER A 103 12.20 -21.52 7.18
C SER A 103 10.74 -21.99 7.20
N PHE A 104 9.90 -21.52 6.28
CA PHE A 104 8.50 -21.95 6.17
C PHE A 104 8.35 -23.43 5.81
N VAL A 105 9.21 -23.96 4.92
CA VAL A 105 9.24 -25.39 4.60
C VAL A 105 9.60 -26.24 5.82
N LEU A 106 10.58 -25.80 6.61
CA LEU A 106 10.98 -26.46 7.83
C LEU A 106 9.86 -26.46 8.87
N PHE A 107 9.16 -25.33 9.05
CA PHE A 107 7.97 -25.22 9.90
C PHE A 107 6.86 -26.16 9.43
N ALA A 108 6.57 -26.20 8.12
CA ALA A 108 5.55 -27.09 7.57
C ALA A 108 5.87 -28.56 7.86
N LEU A 109 7.11 -28.99 7.68
CA LEU A 109 7.55 -30.35 8.01
C LEU A 109 7.44 -30.66 9.49
N ALA A 110 7.82 -29.72 10.36
CA ALA A 110 7.69 -29.85 11.80
C ALA A 110 6.21 -30.01 12.22
N LEU A 111 5.30 -29.25 11.61
CA LEU A 111 3.85 -29.38 11.84
C LEU A 111 3.31 -30.75 11.42
N VAL A 112 3.73 -31.25 10.25
CA VAL A 112 3.33 -32.59 9.79
C VAL A 112 3.80 -33.69 10.78
N VAL A 113 5.06 -33.60 11.24
CA VAL A 113 5.61 -34.52 12.23
C VAL A 113 4.84 -34.42 13.56
N PHE A 114 4.54 -33.21 14.01
CA PHE A 114 3.77 -32.95 15.22
C PHE A 114 2.36 -33.56 15.14
N GLU A 115 1.62 -33.29 14.05
CA GLU A 115 0.28 -33.82 13.82
C GLU A 115 0.26 -35.36 13.70
N ALA A 116 1.26 -35.92 12.99
CA ALA A 116 1.44 -37.37 12.92
C ALA A 116 1.71 -37.99 14.29
N GLY A 117 2.51 -37.33 15.12
CA GLY A 117 2.77 -37.70 16.50
C GLY A 117 1.51 -37.68 17.37
N LEU A 118 0.69 -36.62 17.24
CA LEU A 118 -0.59 -36.51 17.92
C LEU A 118 -1.56 -37.63 17.51
N LEU A 119 -1.65 -37.90 16.20
CA LEU A 119 -2.46 -39.00 15.67
C LEU A 119 -1.99 -40.34 16.24
N PHE A 120 -0.70 -40.62 16.16
CA PHE A 120 -0.11 -41.87 16.71
C PHE A 120 -0.37 -42.02 18.22
N TRP A 121 -0.22 -40.93 18.99
CA TRP A 121 -0.51 -40.92 20.41
C TRP A 121 -2.01 -41.19 20.69
N SER A 122 -2.91 -40.52 19.92
CA SER A 122 -4.36 -40.68 20.05
C SER A 122 -4.84 -42.10 19.73
N LEU A 123 -4.20 -42.77 18.76
CA LEU A 123 -4.52 -44.16 18.40
C LEU A 123 -4.11 -45.19 19.47
N ARG A 124 -3.18 -44.81 20.37
CA ARG A 124 -2.70 -45.69 21.46
C ARG A 124 -3.40 -45.44 22.78
N LYS A 125 -4.11 -44.35 22.94
CA LYS A 125 -4.83 -44.04 24.19
C LYS A 125 -6.33 -44.36 24.02
N PRO A 126 -6.98 -44.92 25.05
CA PRO A 126 -8.44 -45.05 25.02
C PRO A 126 -9.04 -43.63 24.98
N VAL A 127 -9.78 -43.33 23.93
CA VAL A 127 -10.50 -42.05 23.82
C VAL A 127 -11.54 -42.01 24.93
N PRO A 128 -11.50 -41.03 25.85
CA PRO A 128 -12.55 -40.86 26.83
C PRO A 128 -13.88 -40.72 26.10
N ARG A 129 -14.93 -41.34 26.60
CA ARG A 129 -16.30 -41.21 26.05
C ARG A 129 -16.74 -39.76 26.21
N LEU A 130 -16.25 -38.90 25.31
CA LEU A 130 -16.76 -37.53 25.21
C LEU A 130 -18.25 -37.58 24.93
N ARG A 131 -19.02 -36.85 25.71
CA ARG A 131 -20.45 -36.62 25.42
C ARG A 131 -20.54 -35.61 24.28
N TRP A 132 -20.42 -36.08 23.04
CA TRP A 132 -20.43 -35.29 21.83
C TRP A 132 -21.53 -34.23 21.82
N GLY A 133 -22.73 -34.56 22.35
CA GLY A 133 -23.84 -33.61 22.44
C GLY A 133 -23.47 -32.36 23.22
N TRP A 134 -22.83 -32.49 24.38
CA TRP A 134 -22.42 -31.31 25.18
C TRP A 134 -21.34 -30.47 24.50
N MET A 135 -20.42 -31.12 23.82
CA MET A 135 -19.37 -30.40 23.07
C MET A 135 -19.95 -29.61 21.89
N VAL A 136 -20.81 -30.24 21.09
CA VAL A 136 -21.52 -29.58 19.98
C VAL A 136 -22.37 -28.41 20.50
N THR A 137 -23.11 -28.63 21.62
CA THR A 137 -23.93 -27.56 22.21
C THR A 137 -23.05 -26.39 22.69
N ALA A 138 -21.92 -26.67 23.35
CA ALA A 138 -21.00 -25.61 23.80
C ALA A 138 -20.42 -24.82 22.62
N LEU A 139 -20.02 -25.50 21.54
CA LEU A 139 -19.52 -24.86 20.33
C LEU A 139 -20.60 -24.00 19.64
N LEU A 140 -21.83 -24.52 19.54
CA LEU A 140 -22.95 -23.74 18.99
C LEU A 140 -23.23 -22.50 19.85
N LEU A 141 -23.19 -22.64 21.17
CA LEU A 141 -23.35 -21.50 22.09
C LEU A 141 -22.23 -20.47 21.92
N CYS A 142 -20.98 -20.90 21.73
CA CYS A 142 -19.87 -19.99 21.41
C CYS A 142 -20.10 -19.26 20.09
N MET A 143 -20.48 -19.96 19.03
CA MET A 143 -20.76 -19.36 17.70
C MET A 143 -21.93 -18.38 17.76
N VAL A 144 -23.02 -18.74 18.43
CA VAL A 144 -24.17 -17.83 18.59
C VAL A 144 -23.79 -16.65 19.49
N GLY A 145 -23.07 -16.90 20.58
CA GLY A 145 -22.63 -15.88 21.53
C GLY A 145 -21.74 -14.82 20.89
N GLU A 146 -20.76 -15.21 20.06
CA GLU A 146 -19.89 -14.28 19.37
C GLU A 146 -20.65 -13.45 18.32
N ARG A 147 -21.56 -14.10 17.56
CA ARG A 147 -22.43 -13.40 16.58
C ARG A 147 -23.35 -12.38 17.26
N ALA A 148 -23.96 -12.78 18.38
CA ALA A 148 -24.81 -11.90 19.15
C ALA A 148 -24.01 -10.73 19.77
N ALA A 149 -22.83 -10.99 20.33
CA ALA A 149 -21.97 -9.94 20.90
C ALA A 149 -21.51 -8.95 19.83
N TYR A 150 -21.03 -9.43 18.68
CA TYR A 150 -20.61 -8.57 17.57
C TYR A 150 -21.80 -7.76 17.00
N GLY A 151 -22.91 -8.44 16.67
CA GLY A 151 -24.08 -7.79 16.09
C GLY A 151 -24.68 -6.74 17.02
N THR A 152 -24.71 -6.98 18.33
CA THR A 152 -25.15 -6.00 19.34
C THR A 152 -24.16 -4.84 19.42
N ALA A 153 -22.86 -5.12 19.48
CA ALA A 153 -21.83 -4.09 19.47
C ALA A 153 -21.91 -3.20 18.21
N HIS A 154 -22.11 -3.82 17.04
CA HIS A 154 -22.29 -3.10 15.78
C HIS A 154 -23.55 -2.23 15.79
N PHE A 155 -24.66 -2.74 16.33
CA PHE A 155 -25.93 -1.99 16.45
C PHE A 155 -25.81 -0.78 17.39
N LEU A 156 -25.06 -0.94 18.50
CA LEU A 156 -24.82 0.09 19.52
C LEU A 156 -23.58 0.94 19.27
N ALA A 157 -22.86 0.74 18.17
CA ALA A 157 -21.55 1.36 17.87
C ALA A 157 -20.52 1.17 19.00
N TYR A 158 -20.53 0.00 19.67
CA TYR A 158 -19.67 -0.29 20.82
C TYR A 158 -18.27 -0.74 20.38
N ARG A 159 -17.36 0.20 20.21
CA ARG A 159 -16.00 0.02 19.68
C ARG A 159 -15.14 -1.05 20.34
N PRO A 160 -15.13 -1.25 21.69
CA PRO A 160 -14.24 -2.24 22.29
C PRO A 160 -14.45 -3.68 21.78
N VAL A 161 -15.67 -4.07 21.42
CA VAL A 161 -15.94 -5.38 20.82
C VAL A 161 -15.65 -5.39 19.32
N LEU A 162 -15.97 -4.30 18.62
CA LEU A 162 -15.67 -4.18 17.19
C LEU A 162 -14.15 -4.25 16.94
N ASN A 163 -13.36 -3.50 17.69
CA ASN A 163 -11.91 -3.52 17.61
C ASN A 163 -11.33 -4.90 17.99
N ALA A 164 -11.92 -5.58 18.99
CA ALA A 164 -11.48 -6.92 19.38
C ALA A 164 -11.68 -7.96 18.27
N SER A 165 -12.62 -7.76 17.34
CA SER A 165 -12.86 -8.68 16.23
C SER A 165 -11.69 -8.75 15.25
N HIS A 166 -10.89 -7.69 15.15
CA HIS A 166 -9.67 -7.63 14.31
C HIS A 166 -8.55 -8.56 14.80
N ALA A 167 -8.62 -9.05 16.03
CA ALA A 167 -7.67 -10.04 16.55
C ALA A 167 -8.03 -11.50 16.19
N VAL A 168 -9.15 -11.73 15.50
CA VAL A 168 -9.62 -13.07 15.11
C VAL A 168 -9.37 -13.29 13.63
N PRO A 169 -8.47 -14.23 13.24
CA PRO A 169 -8.18 -14.53 11.86
C PRO A 169 -9.44 -14.85 11.03
N PHE A 170 -9.53 -14.28 9.83
CA PHE A 170 -10.64 -14.52 8.90
C PHE A 170 -12.04 -14.28 9.50
N TYR A 171 -12.14 -13.39 10.49
CA TYR A 171 -13.41 -13.09 11.12
C TYR A 171 -14.45 -12.62 10.10
N GLN A 172 -15.63 -13.26 10.13
CA GLN A 172 -16.75 -12.90 9.25
C GLN A 172 -17.81 -12.15 10.06
N PRO A 173 -17.86 -10.82 9.99
CA PRO A 173 -18.79 -10.03 10.77
C PRO A 173 -20.24 -10.35 10.39
N THR A 174 -21.10 -10.54 11.37
CA THR A 174 -22.53 -10.74 11.17
C THR A 174 -23.29 -9.58 11.81
N THR A 175 -24.04 -8.84 11.02
CA THR A 175 -24.86 -7.72 11.49
C THR A 175 -26.34 -8.05 11.36
N PHE A 176 -27.15 -7.59 12.32
CA PHE A 176 -28.60 -7.74 12.28
C PHE A 176 -29.33 -6.38 12.29
N ARG A 177 -28.62 -5.30 11.85
CA ARG A 177 -29.15 -3.95 11.78
C ARG A 177 -30.48 -3.89 11.01
N GLY A 178 -30.54 -4.52 9.83
CA GLY A 178 -31.76 -4.55 9.03
C GLY A 178 -32.94 -5.24 9.72
N ALA A 179 -32.70 -6.36 10.40
CA ALA A 179 -33.72 -7.06 11.17
C ALA A 179 -34.18 -6.25 12.39
N ALA A 180 -33.26 -5.61 13.10
CA ALA A 180 -33.57 -4.76 14.26
C ALA A 180 -34.39 -3.53 13.84
N MET A 181 -34.02 -2.87 12.73
CA MET A 181 -34.80 -1.75 12.18
C MET A 181 -36.21 -2.17 11.76
N ALA A 182 -36.37 -3.36 11.17
CA ALA A 182 -37.69 -3.90 10.82
C ALA A 182 -38.56 -4.18 12.06
N LEU A 183 -37.95 -4.37 13.23
CA LEU A 183 -38.64 -4.51 14.53
C LEU A 183 -38.86 -3.18 15.27
N GLY A 184 -38.51 -2.05 14.63
CA GLY A 184 -38.72 -0.70 15.19
C GLY A 184 -37.61 -0.20 16.10
N PHE A 185 -36.45 -0.88 16.15
CA PHE A 185 -35.28 -0.39 16.89
C PHE A 185 -34.46 0.58 16.02
N GLU A 186 -34.07 1.71 16.61
CA GLU A 186 -33.17 2.65 15.94
C GLU A 186 -31.70 2.31 16.29
N PRO A 187 -30.84 2.03 15.31
CA PRO A 187 -29.42 1.82 15.58
C PRO A 187 -28.76 3.13 16.00
N VAL A 188 -27.81 3.05 16.91
CA VAL A 188 -26.88 4.16 17.10
C VAL A 188 -26.19 4.38 15.75
N ARG A 189 -26.25 5.60 15.21
CA ARG A 189 -25.69 5.92 13.89
C ARG A 189 -24.22 5.57 13.89
N THR A 190 -23.89 4.42 13.33
CA THR A 190 -22.53 4.13 12.90
C THR A 190 -22.28 5.00 11.68
N ARG A 191 -21.09 5.56 11.58
CA ARG A 191 -20.65 6.26 10.38
C ARG A 191 -20.77 5.27 9.23
N ASP A 192 -21.74 5.51 8.34
CA ASP A 192 -22.01 4.59 7.24
C ASP A 192 -20.77 4.56 6.33
N LYS A 193 -20.37 3.35 5.96
CA LYS A 193 -19.31 3.15 4.94
C LYS A 193 -19.75 3.82 3.65
N LEU A 194 -18.85 4.58 3.05
CA LEU A 194 -19.08 5.16 1.75
C LEU A 194 -19.05 4.01 0.73
N ASP A 195 -20.20 3.63 0.22
CA ASP A 195 -20.26 2.65 -0.87
C ASP A 195 -20.00 3.37 -2.19
N VAL A 196 -18.73 3.46 -2.54
CA VAL A 196 -18.26 4.07 -3.79
C VAL A 196 -18.03 3.00 -4.88
N ALA A 197 -18.38 1.74 -4.58
CA ALA A 197 -18.00 0.58 -5.39
C ALA A 197 -18.73 0.45 -6.73
N ASP A 198 -19.87 1.12 -6.93
CA ASP A 198 -20.64 1.05 -8.18
C ASP A 198 -20.63 2.42 -8.88
N GLN A 199 -19.48 2.79 -9.43
CA GLN A 199 -19.21 4.14 -9.92
C GLN A 199 -19.49 4.36 -11.43
N GLY A 200 -20.18 3.46 -12.09
CA GLY A 200 -20.54 3.67 -13.48
C GLY A 200 -19.35 3.57 -14.46
N ARG A 201 -19.56 4.02 -15.69
CA ARG A 201 -18.54 3.96 -16.75
C ARG A 201 -17.57 5.13 -16.64
N LEU A 202 -16.26 4.88 -16.82
CA LEU A 202 -15.23 5.92 -16.91
C LEU A 202 -15.56 6.95 -18.01
N HIS A 203 -15.43 8.24 -17.65
CA HIS A 203 -15.51 9.37 -18.54
C HIS A 203 -14.28 10.25 -18.36
N TYR A 204 -13.17 9.83 -18.97
CA TYR A 204 -11.86 10.45 -18.80
C TYR A 204 -11.10 10.52 -20.14
N PRO A 205 -10.50 11.65 -20.50
CA PRO A 205 -10.75 12.96 -19.87
C PRO A 205 -12.17 13.44 -20.15
N ARG A 206 -12.68 14.42 -19.39
CA ARG A 206 -14.04 14.99 -19.61
C ARG A 206 -14.14 15.80 -20.88
N GLN A 207 -13.02 16.38 -21.31
CA GLN A 207 -12.87 17.11 -22.56
C GLN A 207 -11.54 16.75 -23.21
N ALA A 208 -11.52 16.71 -24.55
CA ALA A 208 -10.28 16.51 -25.30
C ALA A 208 -9.26 17.61 -24.96
N LEU A 209 -7.98 17.24 -24.86
CA LEU A 209 -6.92 18.21 -24.58
C LEU A 209 -6.80 19.23 -25.70
N ARG A 210 -6.69 20.49 -25.31
CA ARG A 210 -6.33 21.62 -26.16
C ARG A 210 -4.91 22.03 -25.79
N VAL A 211 -4.07 22.19 -26.81
CA VAL A 211 -2.67 22.48 -26.63
C VAL A 211 -2.34 23.74 -27.45
N ALA A 212 -1.63 24.69 -26.85
CA ALA A 212 -1.20 25.91 -27.52
C ALA A 212 -0.39 25.58 -28.79
N ALA A 213 -0.54 26.37 -29.85
CA ALA A 213 0.09 26.11 -31.15
C ALA A 213 1.63 26.18 -31.08
N ASP A 214 2.16 27.01 -30.19
CA ASP A 214 3.60 27.25 -29.94
C ASP A 214 4.07 26.56 -28.63
N ALA A 215 3.36 25.54 -28.19
CA ALA A 215 3.63 24.85 -26.95
C ALA A 215 5.07 24.31 -26.88
N PRO A 216 5.79 24.55 -25.77
CA PRO A 216 7.15 24.05 -25.60
C PRO A 216 7.18 22.52 -25.48
N SER A 217 8.31 21.95 -25.87
CA SER A 217 8.55 20.50 -25.74
C SER A 217 9.87 20.23 -25.00
N PRO A 218 9.97 20.60 -23.72
CA PRO A 218 11.15 20.31 -22.91
C PRO A 218 11.29 18.80 -22.73
N ASN A 219 12.51 18.33 -22.47
CA ASN A 219 12.68 16.97 -21.97
C ASN A 219 11.99 16.81 -20.61
N ILE A 220 11.58 15.60 -20.28
CA ILE A 220 10.98 15.28 -18.99
C ILE A 220 11.70 14.05 -18.42
N MET A 221 12.12 14.13 -17.15
CA MET A 221 12.69 13.02 -16.41
C MET A 221 11.96 12.87 -15.08
N VAL A 222 11.33 11.73 -14.86
CA VAL A 222 10.62 11.39 -13.63
C VAL A 222 11.40 10.29 -12.91
N LEU A 223 11.96 10.61 -11.76
CA LEU A 223 12.76 9.74 -10.92
C LEU A 223 11.96 9.45 -9.65
N VAL A 224 11.56 8.20 -9.46
CA VAL A 224 10.74 7.80 -8.33
C VAL A 224 11.46 6.70 -7.55
N ALA A 225 11.54 6.88 -6.25
CA ALA A 225 12.11 5.89 -5.36
C ALA A 225 11.01 5.19 -4.55
N GLU A 226 11.01 3.88 -4.53
CA GLU A 226 10.07 3.08 -3.78
C GLU A 226 10.28 3.27 -2.27
N SER A 227 9.20 3.54 -1.54
CA SER A 227 9.18 3.69 -0.07
C SER A 227 10.03 4.85 0.48
N LEU A 228 10.30 5.92 -0.26
CA LEU A 228 11.17 7.00 0.18
C LEU A 228 10.40 8.06 1.00
N ARG A 229 10.73 8.16 2.29
CA ARG A 229 10.17 9.14 3.23
C ARG A 229 10.78 10.53 3.04
N TRP A 230 10.00 11.56 3.37
CA TRP A 230 10.43 12.97 3.32
C TRP A 230 11.66 13.27 4.20
N ASP A 231 11.76 12.63 5.37
CA ASP A 231 12.81 12.85 6.37
C ASP A 231 14.15 12.19 6.02
N MET A 232 14.21 11.44 4.93
CA MET A 232 15.47 10.95 4.36
C MET A 232 16.19 12.05 3.55
N LEU A 233 15.46 13.02 3.00
CA LEU A 233 16.07 14.14 2.26
C LEU A 233 16.70 15.14 3.22
N THR A 234 17.87 14.80 3.71
CA THR A 234 18.71 15.63 4.57
C THR A 234 20.13 15.73 4.02
N PRO A 235 20.92 16.78 4.42
CA PRO A 235 22.32 16.90 3.99
C PRO A 235 23.21 15.72 4.40
N GLU A 236 22.84 15.00 5.47
CA GLU A 236 23.58 13.83 5.96
C GLU A 236 23.26 12.56 5.16
N ILE A 237 21.98 12.31 4.90
CA ILE A 237 21.53 11.04 4.30
C ILE A 237 21.57 11.13 2.78
N MET A 238 21.07 12.23 2.19
CA MET A 238 20.96 12.43 0.74
C MET A 238 21.67 13.74 0.30
N PRO A 239 22.99 13.84 0.49
CA PRO A 239 23.76 15.05 0.21
C PRO A 239 23.74 15.50 -1.26
N ASN A 240 23.68 14.58 -2.22
CA ASN A 240 23.70 14.91 -3.64
C ASN A 240 22.38 15.54 -4.07
N LEU A 241 21.24 14.93 -3.70
CA LEU A 241 19.92 15.47 -4.02
C LEU A 241 19.65 16.76 -3.23
N TRP A 242 20.09 16.84 -1.98
CA TRP A 242 19.98 18.06 -1.19
C TRP A 242 20.68 19.24 -1.87
N ARG A 243 21.96 19.07 -2.22
CA ARG A 243 22.74 20.10 -2.94
C ARG A 243 22.10 20.46 -4.28
N PHE A 244 21.67 19.48 -5.07
CA PHE A 244 21.00 19.72 -6.34
C PHE A 244 19.73 20.57 -6.18
N ALA A 245 18.93 20.28 -5.15
CA ALA A 245 17.73 21.05 -4.85
C ALA A 245 18.04 22.50 -4.46
N GLU A 246 19.08 22.72 -3.65
CA GLU A 246 19.53 24.07 -3.26
C GLU A 246 20.07 24.88 -4.44
N GLU A 247 20.75 24.24 -5.38
CA GLU A 247 21.38 24.93 -6.51
C GLU A 247 20.44 25.12 -7.71
N ARG A 248 19.49 24.20 -7.96
CA ARG A 248 18.75 24.12 -9.22
C ARG A 248 17.25 23.85 -9.12
N GLY A 249 16.73 23.52 -7.95
CA GLY A 249 15.35 23.04 -7.83
C GLY A 249 14.52 23.69 -6.74
N ILE A 250 13.22 23.45 -6.79
CA ILE A 250 12.32 23.72 -5.69
C ILE A 250 12.25 22.46 -4.83
N ARG A 251 12.57 22.57 -3.54
CA ARG A 251 12.36 21.53 -2.55
C ARG A 251 11.04 21.77 -1.83
N PHE A 252 10.12 20.81 -1.94
CA PHE A 252 8.83 20.85 -1.27
C PHE A 252 8.93 20.17 0.10
N THR A 253 8.49 20.86 1.14
CA THR A 253 8.58 20.39 2.54
C THR A 253 7.27 19.79 3.05
N ASP A 254 6.15 20.04 2.36
CA ASP A 254 4.81 19.53 2.70
C ASP A 254 4.17 18.85 1.47
N HIS A 255 4.87 17.82 0.94
CA HIS A 255 4.41 17.07 -0.23
C HIS A 255 4.02 15.63 0.12
N TYR A 256 2.83 15.22 -0.30
CA TYR A 256 2.29 13.92 0.05
C TYR A 256 2.05 13.04 -1.19
N SER A 257 2.33 11.76 -1.05
CA SER A 257 1.88 10.78 -2.02
C SER A 257 0.35 10.72 -2.06
N GLY A 258 -0.20 10.41 -3.24
CA GLY A 258 -1.62 10.08 -3.38
C GLY A 258 -1.98 8.66 -2.98
N GLY A 259 -1.04 7.93 -2.35
CA GLY A 259 -1.25 6.58 -1.83
C GLY A 259 -0.25 6.19 -0.75
N ASN A 260 -0.61 5.20 0.05
CA ASN A 260 0.26 4.57 1.04
C ASN A 260 0.92 3.30 0.52
N GLY A 261 1.00 3.12 -0.78
CA GLY A 261 1.63 1.99 -1.48
C GLY A 261 1.81 2.29 -2.95
N THR A 262 2.71 1.57 -3.59
CA THR A 262 3.27 1.82 -4.93
C THR A 262 2.19 2.02 -6.00
N ARG A 263 1.18 1.14 -6.01
CA ARG A 263 0.07 1.18 -6.99
C ARG A 263 -0.62 2.53 -6.99
N MET A 264 -1.03 3.02 -5.80
CA MET A 264 -1.80 4.24 -5.65
C MET A 264 -0.92 5.49 -5.75
N GLY A 265 0.32 5.42 -5.27
CA GLY A 265 1.32 6.50 -5.37
C GLY A 265 1.66 6.81 -6.83
N ILE A 266 2.07 5.81 -7.60
CA ILE A 266 2.42 5.99 -9.03
C ILE A 266 1.18 6.37 -9.86
N PHE A 267 0.01 5.75 -9.59
CA PHE A 267 -1.22 6.13 -10.26
C PHE A 267 -1.53 7.61 -10.09
N SER A 268 -1.53 8.09 -8.86
CA SER A 268 -1.85 9.49 -8.56
C SER A 268 -0.87 10.46 -9.20
N LEU A 269 0.42 10.12 -9.25
CA LEU A 269 1.47 10.92 -9.89
C LEU A 269 1.21 11.15 -11.38
N PHE A 270 0.84 10.09 -12.10
CA PHE A 270 0.68 10.15 -13.56
C PHE A 270 -0.70 10.59 -14.01
N TYR A 271 -1.75 10.27 -13.25
CA TYR A 271 -3.14 10.61 -13.61
C TYR A 271 -3.63 11.92 -12.98
N GLY A 272 -3.02 12.37 -11.89
CA GLY A 272 -3.55 13.47 -11.09
C GLY A 272 -4.88 13.13 -10.41
N LEU A 273 -5.15 11.83 -10.19
CA LEU A 273 -6.39 11.27 -9.65
C LEU A 273 -6.12 10.45 -8.38
N PRO A 274 -7.06 10.42 -7.41
CA PRO A 274 -6.92 9.55 -6.25
C PRO A 274 -7.07 8.06 -6.63
N GLY A 275 -6.43 7.19 -5.84
CA GLY A 275 -6.28 5.78 -6.18
C GLY A 275 -7.58 4.95 -6.24
N ASN A 276 -8.73 5.47 -5.76
CA ASN A 276 -10.01 4.79 -5.92
C ASN A 276 -10.40 4.56 -7.39
N TYR A 277 -9.81 5.32 -8.32
CA TYR A 277 -10.01 5.12 -9.77
C TYR A 277 -9.18 3.98 -10.36
N TRP A 278 -8.15 3.49 -9.67
CA TRP A 278 -7.19 2.51 -10.21
C TRP A 278 -7.85 1.35 -10.96
N PHE A 279 -8.80 0.65 -10.29
CA PHE A 279 -9.39 -0.56 -10.88
C PHE A 279 -10.18 -0.28 -12.16
N ALA A 280 -10.86 0.86 -12.23
CA ALA A 280 -11.61 1.26 -13.42
C ALA A 280 -10.66 1.55 -14.61
N PHE A 281 -9.52 2.19 -14.35
CA PHE A 281 -8.50 2.44 -15.37
C PHE A 281 -7.77 1.17 -15.79
N LEU A 282 -7.50 0.26 -14.85
CA LEU A 282 -6.91 -1.05 -15.13
C LEU A 282 -7.83 -1.90 -16.05
N ASP A 283 -9.12 -1.96 -15.74
CA ASP A 283 -10.11 -2.69 -16.55
C ASP A 283 -10.27 -2.07 -17.95
N ALA A 284 -10.30 -0.74 -18.03
CA ALA A 284 -10.40 -0.02 -19.28
C ALA A 284 -9.10 0.00 -20.08
N ARG A 285 -7.94 -0.33 -19.47
CA ARG A 285 -6.59 -0.15 -20.02
C ARG A 285 -6.39 1.27 -20.59
N GLN A 286 -6.89 2.27 -19.89
CA GLN A 286 -6.85 3.64 -20.35
C GLN A 286 -5.62 4.37 -19.77
N PRO A 287 -4.66 4.84 -20.60
CA PRO A 287 -3.48 5.55 -20.13
C PRO A 287 -3.84 6.94 -19.60
N PRO A 288 -2.96 7.58 -18.79
CA PRO A 288 -3.11 8.95 -18.38
C PRO A 288 -2.93 9.90 -19.58
N VAL A 289 -3.68 10.98 -19.62
CA VAL A 289 -3.57 12.00 -20.69
C VAL A 289 -2.16 12.56 -20.82
N LEU A 290 -1.38 12.59 -19.74
CA LEU A 290 0.04 12.98 -19.75
C LEU A 290 0.84 12.06 -20.68
N MET A 291 0.72 10.76 -20.55
CA MET A 291 1.45 9.80 -21.39
C MET A 291 0.95 9.81 -22.81
N SER A 292 -0.35 9.96 -23.03
CA SER A 292 -0.92 10.13 -24.38
C SER A 292 -0.37 11.37 -25.08
N GLU A 293 -0.22 12.48 -24.36
CA GLU A 293 0.33 13.72 -24.93
C GLU A 293 1.84 13.60 -25.24
N ILE A 294 2.62 12.95 -24.36
CA ILE A 294 4.04 12.64 -24.56
C ILE A 294 4.22 11.79 -25.83
N GLN A 295 3.42 10.75 -26.01
CA GLN A 295 3.46 9.90 -27.21
C GLN A 295 3.05 10.66 -28.47
N ARG A 296 1.95 11.44 -28.40
CA ARG A 296 1.45 12.24 -29.53
C ARG A 296 2.53 13.19 -30.05
N ARG A 297 3.39 13.75 -29.17
CA ARG A 297 4.50 14.63 -29.53
C ARG A 297 5.75 13.89 -30.00
N GLY A 298 5.75 12.57 -30.01
CA GLY A 298 6.86 11.76 -30.50
C GLY A 298 8.12 11.80 -29.64
N TYR A 299 7.96 11.97 -28.31
CA TYR A 299 9.07 11.87 -27.36
C TYR A 299 9.80 10.53 -27.48
N ARG A 300 11.12 10.56 -27.37
CA ARG A 300 11.91 9.35 -27.20
C ARG A 300 11.78 8.88 -25.73
N MET A 301 11.44 7.62 -25.54
CA MET A 301 11.17 7.07 -24.20
C MET A 301 12.34 6.21 -23.70
N GLY A 302 12.83 6.52 -22.51
CA GLY A 302 13.72 5.70 -21.71
C GLY A 302 13.01 5.28 -20.42
N LEU A 303 12.50 4.04 -20.38
CA LEU A 303 11.64 3.56 -19.28
C LEU A 303 12.31 2.36 -18.60
N TYR A 304 12.79 2.57 -17.39
CA TYR A 304 13.53 1.57 -16.63
C TYR A 304 12.97 1.43 -15.23
N THR A 305 12.85 0.19 -14.73
CA THR A 305 12.49 -0.09 -13.35
C THR A 305 13.41 -1.12 -12.73
N SER A 306 13.78 -0.93 -11.49
CA SER A 306 14.47 -1.92 -10.65
C SER A 306 13.50 -2.92 -10.02
N ALA A 307 12.21 -2.81 -10.31
CA ALA A 307 11.14 -3.75 -10.02
C ALA A 307 10.58 -4.32 -11.34
N ARG A 308 9.24 -4.38 -11.48
CA ARG A 308 8.57 -4.84 -12.70
C ARG A 308 7.53 -3.83 -13.19
N PHE A 309 7.38 -3.67 -14.51
CA PHE A 309 6.25 -2.96 -15.07
C PHE A 309 4.94 -3.76 -15.00
N SER A 310 5.02 -5.08 -14.97
CA SER A 310 3.86 -5.98 -14.87
C SER A 310 3.26 -6.07 -13.46
N TYR A 311 3.98 -5.63 -12.43
CA TYR A 311 3.49 -5.52 -11.07
C TYR A 311 4.06 -4.27 -10.39
N PRO A 312 3.19 -3.38 -9.87
CA PRO A 312 1.72 -3.40 -9.95
C PRO A 312 1.22 -2.85 -11.30
N GLU A 313 0.86 -3.66 -12.21
CA GLU A 313 0.22 -3.51 -13.53
C GLU A 313 0.40 -2.14 -14.23
N PHE A 314 1.62 -1.57 -14.21
CA PHE A 314 1.94 -0.30 -14.86
C PHE A 314 1.88 -0.40 -16.38
N ASP A 315 2.20 -1.59 -16.91
CA ASP A 315 2.05 -1.97 -18.32
C ASP A 315 0.60 -1.96 -18.81
N LYS A 316 -0.37 -1.97 -17.91
CA LYS A 316 -1.80 -1.97 -18.22
C LYS A 316 -2.52 -0.69 -17.78
N THR A 317 -1.81 0.22 -17.13
CA THR A 317 -2.32 1.49 -16.61
C THR A 317 -1.48 2.66 -17.14
N VAL A 318 -0.47 3.09 -16.39
CA VAL A 318 0.36 4.28 -16.71
C VAL A 318 0.98 4.18 -18.11
N PHE A 319 1.44 3.01 -18.50
CA PHE A 319 2.12 2.75 -19.77
C PHE A 319 1.31 1.84 -20.71
N ALA A 320 -0.03 1.81 -20.58
CA ALA A 320 -0.90 0.89 -21.31
C ALA A 320 -0.74 0.95 -22.84
N ASP A 321 -0.46 2.13 -23.40
CA ASP A 321 -0.27 2.33 -24.85
C ASP A 321 1.22 2.34 -25.27
N VAL A 322 2.14 2.09 -24.31
CA VAL A 322 3.58 2.04 -24.62
C VAL A 322 3.94 0.63 -25.11
N PRO A 323 4.69 0.51 -26.22
CA PRO A 323 5.17 -0.79 -26.67
C PRO A 323 5.98 -1.53 -25.59
N GLU A 324 5.72 -2.80 -25.37
CA GLU A 324 6.39 -3.64 -24.36
C GLU A 324 7.93 -3.62 -24.52
N SER A 325 8.41 -3.50 -25.76
CA SER A 325 9.86 -3.40 -26.06
C SER A 325 10.56 -2.18 -25.47
N LEU A 326 9.80 -1.18 -24.99
CA LEU A 326 10.33 0.01 -24.31
C LEU A 326 10.25 -0.09 -22.78
N LEU A 327 9.59 -1.11 -22.24
CA LEU A 327 9.42 -1.34 -20.81
C LEU A 327 10.52 -2.25 -20.28
N HIS A 328 11.57 -1.68 -19.71
CA HIS A 328 12.75 -2.42 -19.26
C HIS A 328 12.72 -2.66 -17.76
N SER A 329 12.38 -3.89 -17.34
CA SER A 329 12.46 -4.36 -15.96
C SER A 329 13.82 -5.01 -15.69
N ASP A 330 14.42 -4.74 -14.53
CA ASP A 330 15.62 -5.44 -14.05
C ASP A 330 15.27 -6.23 -12.78
N GLU A 331 15.47 -7.53 -12.81
CA GLU A 331 15.11 -8.45 -11.73
C GLU A 331 16.31 -9.20 -11.15
N GLU A 332 17.51 -9.01 -11.71
CA GLU A 332 18.68 -9.75 -11.29
C GLU A 332 19.38 -9.13 -10.07
N GLY A 333 19.55 -9.90 -9.02
CA GLY A 333 20.27 -9.51 -7.82
C GLY A 333 19.49 -8.54 -6.92
N PRO A 334 20.15 -8.01 -5.88
CA PRO A 334 19.54 -7.09 -4.93
C PRO A 334 19.23 -5.72 -5.55
N GLY A 335 18.27 -4.99 -4.97
CA GLY A 335 17.76 -3.71 -5.47
C GLY A 335 18.85 -2.69 -5.81
N TRP A 336 19.87 -2.56 -4.96
CA TRP A 336 20.98 -1.62 -5.19
C TRP A 336 21.79 -1.90 -6.46
N GLN A 337 21.94 -3.16 -6.85
CA GLN A 337 22.62 -3.51 -8.12
C GLN A 337 21.76 -3.18 -9.32
N ARG A 338 20.45 -3.41 -9.19
CA ARG A 338 19.46 -3.08 -10.23
C ARG A 338 19.42 -1.58 -10.46
N ASP A 339 19.39 -0.79 -9.37
CA ASP A 339 19.42 0.68 -9.44
C ASP A 339 20.66 1.17 -10.18
N ARG A 340 21.86 0.63 -9.88
CA ARG A 340 23.10 0.97 -10.60
C ARG A 340 23.01 0.69 -12.09
N ARG A 341 22.59 -0.51 -12.46
CA ARG A 341 22.48 -0.89 -13.88
C ARG A 341 21.46 -0.05 -14.63
N ASN A 342 20.35 0.31 -13.99
CA ASN A 342 19.33 1.13 -14.61
C ASN A 342 19.77 2.58 -14.78
N VAL A 343 20.59 3.12 -13.88
CA VAL A 343 21.26 4.41 -14.08
C VAL A 343 22.21 4.33 -15.29
N ASP A 344 23.01 3.27 -15.40
CA ASP A 344 23.90 3.08 -16.55
C ASP A 344 23.12 2.97 -17.88
N ARG A 345 22.00 2.24 -17.87
CA ARG A 345 21.08 2.14 -19.03
C ARG A 345 20.45 3.47 -19.39
N MET A 346 20.02 4.26 -18.41
CA MET A 346 19.47 5.59 -18.63
C MET A 346 20.51 6.53 -19.23
N LEU A 347 21.75 6.54 -18.73
CA LEU A 347 22.85 7.32 -19.29
C LEU A 347 23.15 6.90 -20.73
N SER A 348 23.17 5.59 -21.00
CA SER A 348 23.35 5.04 -22.36
C SER A 348 22.20 5.46 -23.30
N PHE A 349 20.95 5.45 -22.82
CA PHE A 349 19.80 5.94 -23.56
C PHE A 349 19.98 7.43 -23.92
N LEU A 350 20.43 8.25 -22.95
CA LEU A 350 20.68 9.68 -23.18
C LEU A 350 21.77 9.93 -24.24
N ASP A 351 22.75 9.04 -24.37
CA ASP A 351 23.79 9.12 -25.41
C ASP A 351 23.30 8.68 -26.79
N GLN A 352 22.46 7.64 -26.84
CA GLN A 352 22.05 6.98 -28.09
C GLN A 352 20.76 7.54 -28.69
N ARG A 353 19.99 8.35 -27.94
CA ARG A 353 18.73 8.90 -28.43
C ARG A 353 18.92 9.87 -29.60
N ASP A 354 17.89 10.04 -30.40
CA ASP A 354 17.81 11.12 -31.38
C ASP A 354 17.73 12.48 -30.66
N ALA A 355 18.83 13.22 -30.64
CA ALA A 355 18.94 14.50 -29.95
C ALA A 355 18.05 15.63 -30.55
N ALA A 356 17.55 15.44 -31.78
CA ALA A 356 16.62 16.40 -32.40
C ALA A 356 15.19 16.29 -31.83
N LYS A 357 14.90 15.24 -31.04
CA LYS A 357 13.59 15.01 -30.42
C LYS A 357 13.69 15.13 -28.90
N PRO A 358 12.63 15.63 -28.24
CA PRO A 358 12.57 15.60 -26.79
C PRO A 358 12.49 14.17 -26.29
N PHE A 359 12.93 13.94 -25.06
CA PHE A 359 12.81 12.64 -24.42
C PHE A 359 11.94 12.69 -23.16
N PHE A 360 11.35 11.54 -22.87
CA PHE A 360 10.70 11.22 -21.60
C PHE A 360 11.48 10.06 -20.94
N GLY A 361 12.10 10.34 -19.79
CA GLY A 361 12.77 9.35 -18.96
C GLY A 361 11.91 9.03 -17.74
N PHE A 362 11.79 7.74 -17.42
CA PHE A 362 11.23 7.25 -16.18
C PHE A 362 12.17 6.23 -15.57
N LEU A 363 12.54 6.43 -14.32
CA LEU A 363 13.36 5.49 -13.58
C LEU A 363 12.75 5.26 -12.21
N PHE A 364 12.45 3.98 -11.91
CA PHE A 364 11.90 3.56 -10.65
C PHE A 364 12.94 2.76 -9.87
N PHE A 365 13.37 3.31 -8.73
CA PHE A 365 14.43 2.77 -7.86
C PHE A 365 13.84 1.89 -6.78
N GLU A 366 14.59 0.86 -6.37
CA GLU A 366 14.16 -0.15 -5.40
C GLU A 366 14.98 -0.17 -4.10
N SER A 367 16.13 0.48 -4.03
CA SER A 367 17.02 0.36 -2.86
C SER A 367 16.35 0.63 -1.51
N PRO A 368 15.49 1.66 -1.34
CA PRO A 368 14.81 1.93 -0.08
C PRO A 368 13.64 0.98 0.24
N HIS A 369 13.23 0.10 -0.68
CA HIS A 369 12.21 -0.90 -0.41
C HIS A 369 12.75 -2.04 0.46
N ALA A 370 11.88 -2.70 1.23
CA ALA A 370 12.27 -3.85 2.03
C ALA A 370 12.82 -5.00 1.13
N ARG A 371 13.97 -5.55 1.44
CA ARG A 371 14.82 -5.56 2.67
C ARG A 371 15.84 -4.41 2.79
N TYR A 372 15.63 -3.27 2.16
CA TYR A 372 16.52 -2.12 2.28
C TYR A 372 17.96 -2.47 1.91
N TYR A 373 18.18 -2.76 0.62
CA TYR A 373 19.47 -3.23 0.12
C TYR A 373 20.43 -2.09 -0.20
N PHE A 374 21.68 -2.24 0.24
CA PHE A 374 22.78 -1.31 -0.04
C PHE A 374 24.11 -2.06 -0.09
N PRO A 375 25.13 -1.54 -0.80
CA PRO A 375 26.48 -2.04 -0.77
C PRO A 375 27.25 -1.50 0.44
N GLU A 376 28.37 -2.14 0.77
CA GLU A 376 29.17 -1.79 1.97
C GLU A 376 29.68 -0.33 1.95
N GLU A 377 30.04 0.18 0.79
CA GLU A 377 30.52 1.57 0.61
C GLU A 377 29.44 2.64 0.87
N SER A 378 28.18 2.27 0.95
CA SER A 378 27.06 3.19 1.24
C SER A 378 26.66 3.19 2.72
N VAL A 379 27.41 2.52 3.60
CA VAL A 379 27.12 2.45 5.03
C VAL A 379 27.46 3.75 5.72
N ILE A 380 26.46 4.47 6.20
CA ILE A 380 26.58 5.65 7.07
C ILE A 380 26.06 5.38 8.49
N ARG A 381 25.28 4.30 8.66
CA ARG A 381 24.81 3.78 9.96
C ARG A 381 25.34 2.35 10.14
N PRO A 382 26.41 2.15 10.92
CA PRO A 382 27.05 0.82 11.03
C PRO A 382 26.23 -0.19 11.85
N ASP A 383 25.38 0.29 12.77
CA ASP A 383 24.57 -0.56 13.66
C ASP A 383 23.26 -0.98 12.98
N TYR A 384 23.37 -1.63 11.83
CA TYR A 384 22.21 -2.12 11.08
C TYR A 384 22.00 -3.62 11.25
N LEU A 385 20.76 -4.08 11.10
CA LEU A 385 20.39 -5.50 11.16
C LEU A 385 21.07 -6.26 10.00
N LYS A 386 22.01 -7.15 10.30
CA LYS A 386 22.77 -7.91 9.27
C LYS A 386 21.95 -9.03 8.67
N ASN A 387 21.23 -9.79 9.51
CA ASN A 387 20.43 -10.95 9.10
C ASN A 387 18.95 -10.58 9.02
N PHE A 388 18.51 -10.14 7.86
CA PHE A 388 17.11 -9.77 7.63
C PHE A 388 16.30 -11.01 7.21
N ASN A 389 15.53 -11.58 8.12
CA ASN A 389 14.68 -12.75 7.87
C ASN A 389 13.29 -12.55 8.47
N TYR A 390 12.28 -12.40 7.63
CA TYR A 390 10.88 -12.21 8.01
C TYR A 390 10.30 -13.30 8.94
N ALA A 391 10.83 -14.52 8.88
CA ALA A 391 10.33 -15.65 9.69
C ALA A 391 10.86 -15.64 11.14
N THR A 392 11.97 -14.94 11.41
CA THR A 392 12.65 -14.98 12.72
C THR A 392 12.89 -13.61 13.33
N MET A 393 12.56 -12.54 12.60
CA MET A 393 12.74 -11.16 13.01
C MET A 393 11.77 -10.80 14.13
N ASP A 394 12.26 -10.08 15.14
CA ASP A 394 11.50 -9.51 16.25
C ASP A 394 11.49 -8.00 16.11
N LEU A 395 10.36 -7.43 15.70
CA LEU A 395 10.24 -6.00 15.44
C LEU A 395 10.54 -5.13 16.66
N GLU A 396 10.17 -5.55 17.86
CA GLU A 396 10.43 -4.75 19.08
C GLU A 396 11.93 -4.60 19.36
N GLN A 397 12.71 -5.63 19.04
CA GLN A 397 14.16 -5.65 19.26
C GLN A 397 14.94 -5.14 18.04
N ASP A 398 14.50 -5.46 16.83
CA ASP A 398 15.26 -5.29 15.59
C ASP A 398 14.99 -3.96 14.87
N ILE A 399 13.92 -3.23 15.23
CA ILE A 399 13.42 -2.10 14.44
C ILE A 399 14.48 -0.99 14.25
N GLY A 400 15.30 -0.70 15.26
CA GLY A 400 16.38 0.28 15.13
C GLY A 400 17.44 -0.14 14.11
N GLY A 401 17.80 -1.43 14.10
CA GLY A 401 18.72 -2.00 13.11
C GLY A 401 18.11 -2.05 11.70
N ILE A 402 16.79 -2.27 11.60
CA ILE A 402 16.04 -2.23 10.34
C ILE A 402 16.00 -0.79 9.79
N PHE A 403 15.71 0.20 10.64
CA PHE A 403 15.72 1.60 10.24
C PHE A 403 17.12 2.04 9.75
N ASN A 404 18.19 1.61 10.42
CA ASN A 404 19.56 1.91 9.98
C ASN A 404 19.87 1.29 8.60
N ARG A 405 19.30 0.12 8.27
CA ARG A 405 19.37 -0.43 6.90
C ARG A 405 18.70 0.49 5.89
N TYR A 406 17.51 0.99 6.23
CA TYR A 406 16.75 1.89 5.38
C TYR A 406 17.49 3.21 5.13
N VAL A 407 18.11 3.78 6.16
CA VAL A 407 18.96 4.97 6.01
C VAL A 407 20.13 4.70 5.07
N ASN A 408 20.84 3.58 5.22
CA ASN A 408 21.95 3.22 4.34
C ASN A 408 21.47 2.98 2.88
N ALA A 409 20.31 2.39 2.69
CA ALA A 409 19.72 2.19 1.38
C ALA A 409 19.29 3.52 0.71
N SER A 410 18.75 4.46 1.49
CA SER A 410 18.44 5.82 1.05
C SER A 410 19.71 6.61 0.69
N HIS A 411 20.80 6.42 1.43
CA HIS A 411 22.10 6.99 1.08
C HIS A 411 22.65 6.41 -0.24
N HIS A 412 22.51 5.10 -0.45
CA HIS A 412 22.86 4.49 -1.74
C HIS A 412 22.04 5.04 -2.90
N LEU A 413 20.72 5.20 -2.71
CA LEU A 413 19.84 5.84 -3.69
C LEU A 413 20.36 7.23 -4.05
N ASP A 414 20.72 8.05 -3.07
CA ASP A 414 21.28 9.40 -3.30
C ASP A 414 22.55 9.37 -4.15
N GLN A 415 23.44 8.40 -3.93
CA GLN A 415 24.62 8.22 -4.77
C GLN A 415 24.25 7.93 -6.22
N GLN A 416 23.20 7.13 -6.47
CA GLN A 416 22.75 6.82 -7.83
C GLN A 416 22.05 8.03 -8.48
N LEU A 417 21.26 8.79 -7.73
CA LEU A 417 20.69 10.06 -8.19
C LEU A 417 21.80 11.05 -8.55
N GLY A 418 22.83 11.19 -7.70
CA GLY A 418 23.99 12.05 -7.97
C GLY A 418 24.68 11.67 -9.29
N ARG A 419 24.99 10.38 -9.51
CA ARG A 419 25.56 9.88 -10.76
C ARG A 419 24.73 10.25 -11.99
N LEU A 420 23.40 10.10 -11.90
CA LEU A 420 22.52 10.43 -13.02
C LEU A 420 22.47 11.93 -13.27
N LEU A 421 22.34 12.74 -12.21
CA LEU A 421 22.30 14.19 -12.33
C LEU A 421 23.61 14.77 -12.87
N ASP A 422 24.76 14.29 -12.39
CA ASP A 422 26.08 14.67 -12.91
C ASP A 422 26.23 14.26 -14.39
N GLY A 423 25.83 13.04 -14.74
CA GLY A 423 25.83 12.57 -16.13
C GLY A 423 24.90 13.39 -17.05
N MET A 424 23.78 13.90 -16.55
CA MET A 424 22.91 14.82 -17.29
C MET A 424 23.55 16.22 -17.43
N ALA A 425 24.25 16.69 -16.40
CA ALA A 425 24.97 17.97 -16.42
C ALA A 425 26.10 17.95 -17.47
N GLU A 426 26.90 16.88 -17.49
CA GLU A 426 27.98 16.67 -18.48
C GLU A 426 27.46 16.70 -19.94
N ARG A 427 26.20 16.29 -20.14
CA ARG A 427 25.52 16.29 -21.45
C ARG A 427 24.75 17.57 -21.74
N ASN A 428 24.86 18.58 -20.88
CA ASN A 428 24.12 19.85 -20.97
C ASN A 428 22.59 19.67 -21.11
N LEU A 429 22.03 18.70 -20.40
CA LEU A 429 20.59 18.37 -20.49
C LEU A 429 19.74 19.03 -19.40
N LEU A 430 20.34 19.44 -18.26
CA LEU A 430 19.60 19.94 -17.10
C LEU A 430 18.78 21.20 -17.42
N ASP A 431 19.32 22.12 -18.24
CA ASP A 431 18.69 23.41 -18.51
C ASP A 431 17.44 23.31 -19.42
N ASN A 432 17.28 22.18 -20.15
CA ASN A 432 16.09 21.91 -20.98
C ASN A 432 15.34 20.65 -20.56
N THR A 433 15.49 20.20 -19.32
CA THR A 433 14.79 19.02 -18.78
C THR A 433 13.99 19.40 -17.54
N ILE A 434 12.70 19.09 -17.54
CA ILE A 434 11.89 19.13 -16.33
C ILE A 434 12.20 17.84 -15.56
N LEU A 435 12.74 17.99 -14.35
CA LEU A 435 13.10 16.92 -13.44
C LEU A 435 12.09 16.86 -12.30
N VAL A 436 11.47 15.70 -12.11
CA VAL A 436 10.63 15.36 -10.95
C VAL A 436 11.33 14.26 -10.19
N ILE A 437 11.71 14.46 -8.94
CA ILE A 437 12.38 13.49 -8.08
C ILE A 437 11.56 13.36 -6.80
N THR A 438 11.03 12.16 -6.52
CA THR A 438 10.12 11.93 -5.39
C THR A 438 10.15 10.47 -4.92
N GLY A 439 9.50 10.17 -3.79
CA GLY A 439 9.10 8.81 -3.41
C GLY A 439 7.71 8.50 -3.92
N ASP A 440 7.38 7.24 -4.19
CA ASP A 440 6.01 6.84 -4.53
C ASP A 440 5.09 6.80 -3.30
N HIS A 441 5.60 6.43 -2.16
CA HIS A 441 5.05 6.49 -0.79
C HIS A 441 6.20 6.44 0.22
N GLY A 442 5.88 6.48 1.50
CA GLY A 442 6.86 6.33 2.57
C GLY A 442 6.87 4.92 3.18
N GLU A 443 7.52 4.78 4.34
CA GLU A 443 7.72 3.52 5.06
C GLU A 443 7.72 3.81 6.57
N GLU A 444 6.92 3.09 7.35
CA GLU A 444 6.83 3.27 8.80
C GLU A 444 7.71 2.24 9.53
N PHE A 445 8.37 2.68 10.60
CA PHE A 445 9.27 1.86 11.42
C PHE A 445 8.82 1.86 12.89
N MET A 446 7.56 1.50 13.16
CA MET A 446 6.93 1.40 14.47
C MET A 446 6.70 2.74 15.19
N GLU A 447 6.87 3.90 14.54
CA GLU A 447 6.63 5.21 15.15
C GLU A 447 5.19 5.35 15.66
N ASN A 448 4.21 4.79 14.93
CA ASN A 448 2.80 4.73 15.32
C ASN A 448 2.31 3.27 15.49
N GLY A 449 3.23 2.35 15.76
CA GLY A 449 2.92 0.94 16.01
C GLY A 449 2.70 0.09 14.76
N ARG A 450 3.14 0.56 13.59
CA ARG A 450 3.15 -0.19 12.32
C ARG A 450 4.56 -0.28 11.75
N TRP A 451 4.83 -1.34 11.02
CA TRP A 451 6.01 -1.45 10.19
C TRP A 451 5.62 -1.66 8.73
N GLY A 452 6.33 -0.96 7.83
CA GLY A 452 6.07 -1.05 6.40
C GLY A 452 5.10 0.03 5.90
N HIS A 453 4.33 -0.31 4.89
CA HIS A 453 3.37 0.54 4.21
C HIS A 453 2.07 -0.23 3.90
N ASN A 454 1.08 0.38 3.21
CA ASN A 454 -0.24 -0.19 2.91
C ASN A 454 -1.15 -0.43 4.12
N SER A 455 -0.76 -0.04 5.33
CA SER A 455 -1.52 -0.33 6.55
C SER A 455 -2.28 0.87 7.11
N GLU A 456 -1.73 2.08 6.98
CA GLU A 456 -2.29 3.31 7.57
C GLU A 456 -1.99 4.52 6.67
N PHE A 457 -2.57 5.69 7.03
CA PHE A 457 -2.26 6.96 6.37
C PHE A 457 -1.41 7.87 7.26
N HIS A 458 -0.53 7.26 8.07
CA HIS A 458 0.43 8.00 8.87
C HIS A 458 1.41 8.78 8.00
N ASN A 459 1.96 9.88 8.53
CA ASN A 459 2.92 10.69 7.79
C ASN A 459 4.09 9.85 7.27
N GLN A 460 4.54 8.86 8.04
CA GLN A 460 5.62 7.95 7.65
C GLN A 460 5.30 7.14 6.38
N GLN A 461 4.03 6.88 6.10
CA GLN A 461 3.59 6.10 4.93
C GLN A 461 3.18 6.95 3.73
N VAL A 462 2.82 8.24 3.93
CA VAL A 462 2.29 9.08 2.84
C VAL A 462 3.04 10.38 2.60
N HIS A 463 3.86 10.86 3.54
CA HIS A 463 4.68 12.06 3.35
C HIS A 463 6.00 11.68 2.65
N VAL A 464 6.25 12.27 1.48
CA VAL A 464 7.39 11.95 0.61
C VAL A 464 8.15 13.22 0.23
N PRO A 465 9.44 13.13 -0.11
CA PRO A 465 10.16 14.29 -0.64
C PRO A 465 9.68 14.60 -2.06
N LEU A 466 9.76 15.87 -2.44
CA LEU A 466 9.64 16.29 -3.85
C LEU A 466 10.69 17.34 -4.15
N VAL A 467 11.45 17.11 -5.21
CA VAL A 467 12.32 18.11 -5.85
C VAL A 467 11.87 18.29 -7.29
N LEU A 468 11.58 19.53 -7.68
CA LEU A 468 11.20 19.92 -9.04
C LEU A 468 12.25 20.89 -9.57
N ALA A 469 12.86 20.57 -10.71
CA ALA A 469 13.82 21.45 -11.38
C ALA A 469 13.52 21.53 -12.89
N GLY A 470 14.06 22.52 -13.58
CA GLY A 470 13.94 22.62 -15.02
C GLY A 470 13.83 24.05 -15.57
N PRO A 471 13.50 24.19 -16.85
CA PRO A 471 13.41 25.51 -17.50
C PRO A 471 12.45 26.45 -16.77
N GLY A 472 12.96 27.65 -16.43
CA GLY A 472 12.17 28.67 -15.74
C GLY A 472 11.84 28.38 -14.27
N ILE A 473 12.47 27.38 -13.65
CA ILE A 473 12.35 27.06 -12.23
C ILE A 473 13.58 27.61 -11.50
N ALA A 474 13.37 28.56 -10.59
CA ALA A 474 14.42 29.07 -9.71
C ALA A 474 14.48 28.22 -8.42
N PRO A 475 15.67 28.03 -7.84
CA PRO A 475 15.82 27.35 -6.56
C PRO A 475 14.99 28.03 -5.46
N ALA A 476 14.23 27.23 -4.72
CA ALA A 476 13.38 27.68 -3.62
C ALA A 476 13.03 26.55 -2.65
N VAL A 477 12.50 26.92 -1.49
CA VAL A 477 11.80 26.00 -0.59
C VAL A 477 10.32 26.35 -0.62
N MET A 478 9.47 25.33 -0.80
CA MET A 478 8.01 25.46 -0.90
C MET A 478 7.37 24.62 0.22
N ASP A 479 6.56 25.28 1.03
CA ASP A 479 5.86 24.67 2.19
C ASP A 479 4.34 24.54 1.99
N LYS A 480 3.86 24.73 0.76
CA LYS A 480 2.44 24.56 0.43
C LYS A 480 2.01 23.11 0.46
N PRO A 481 0.72 22.84 0.80
CA PRO A 481 0.18 21.48 0.90
C PRO A 481 0.00 20.82 -0.46
N THR A 482 1.08 20.33 -1.04
CA THR A 482 1.13 19.69 -2.36
C THR A 482 0.99 18.18 -2.29
N SER A 483 0.65 17.55 -3.41
CA SER A 483 0.55 16.10 -3.52
C SER A 483 0.92 15.58 -4.91
N HIS A 484 1.09 14.26 -5.04
CA HIS A 484 1.27 13.59 -6.34
C HIS A 484 0.18 13.95 -7.35
N LEU A 485 -1.05 14.23 -6.89
CA LEU A 485 -2.15 14.62 -7.78
C LEU A 485 -1.85 15.90 -8.57
N ASP A 486 -0.89 16.70 -8.12
CA ASP A 486 -0.52 17.98 -8.70
C ASP A 486 0.56 17.86 -9.79
N LEU A 487 1.23 16.70 -9.88
CA LEU A 487 2.35 16.51 -10.79
C LEU A 487 1.90 16.42 -12.26
N ALA A 488 0.88 15.62 -12.56
CA ALA A 488 0.34 15.54 -13.93
C ALA A 488 -0.19 16.89 -14.44
N PRO A 489 -1.00 17.66 -13.68
CA PRO A 489 -1.40 19.01 -14.07
C PRO A 489 -0.23 19.97 -14.28
N THR A 490 0.80 19.89 -13.42
CA THR A 490 2.02 20.71 -13.54
C THR A 490 2.75 20.41 -14.84
N LEU A 491 2.97 19.13 -15.16
CA LEU A 491 3.66 18.73 -16.38
C LEU A 491 2.86 19.09 -17.64
N LEU A 492 1.55 18.86 -17.63
CA LEU A 492 0.66 19.21 -18.74
C LEU A 492 0.59 20.72 -18.98
N SER A 493 0.52 21.53 -17.92
CA SER A 493 0.59 23.00 -18.02
C SER A 493 1.92 23.45 -18.67
N ARG A 494 3.05 22.86 -18.26
CA ARG A 494 4.37 23.15 -18.83
C ARG A 494 4.54 22.64 -20.27
N LEU A 495 3.71 21.70 -20.68
CA LEU A 495 3.57 21.26 -22.07
C LEU A 495 2.58 22.13 -22.86
N GLY A 496 2.06 23.21 -22.30
CA GLY A 496 1.15 24.13 -22.97
C GLY A 496 -0.28 23.61 -23.14
N VAL A 497 -0.74 22.70 -22.28
CA VAL A 497 -2.14 22.29 -22.21
C VAL A 497 -2.96 23.42 -21.59
N GLU A 498 -4.03 23.85 -22.28
CA GLU A 498 -4.87 24.99 -21.93
C GLU A 498 -6.16 24.61 -21.20
N ASN A 499 -6.47 23.30 -21.12
CA ASN A 499 -7.65 22.84 -20.40
C ASN A 499 -7.54 23.15 -18.90
N GLU A 500 -8.68 23.44 -18.28
CA GLU A 500 -8.79 23.44 -16.82
C GLU A 500 -8.37 22.07 -16.26
N PRO A 501 -7.55 21.98 -15.19
CA PRO A 501 -7.14 20.70 -14.61
C PRO A 501 -8.30 19.76 -14.29
N ARG A 502 -9.45 20.30 -13.84
CA ARG A 502 -10.67 19.52 -13.54
C ARG A 502 -11.24 18.71 -14.73
N ASP A 503 -10.78 18.96 -15.95
CA ASP A 503 -11.17 18.16 -17.12
C ASP A 503 -10.46 16.82 -17.16
N TYR A 504 -9.31 16.69 -16.47
CA TYR A 504 -8.47 15.49 -16.52
C TYR A 504 -7.81 15.11 -15.17
N ALA A 505 -7.90 15.93 -14.13
CA ALA A 505 -7.29 15.69 -12.84
C ALA A 505 -8.16 16.21 -11.69
N VAL A 506 -7.85 15.77 -10.47
CA VAL A 506 -8.31 16.35 -9.20
C VAL A 506 -7.28 17.36 -8.70
N GLY A 507 -6.01 17.11 -8.97
CA GLY A 507 -4.92 18.01 -8.66
C GLY A 507 -4.94 19.31 -9.47
N VAL A 508 -4.07 20.25 -9.07
CA VAL A 508 -3.83 21.53 -9.74
C VAL A 508 -2.32 21.71 -9.96
N PRO A 509 -1.88 22.59 -10.88
CA PRO A 509 -0.46 22.88 -11.01
C PRO A 509 0.16 23.32 -9.68
N LEU A 510 1.39 22.88 -9.39
CA LEU A 510 2.09 23.12 -8.12
C LEU A 510 2.23 24.61 -7.74
N ASP A 511 2.32 25.49 -8.73
CA ASP A 511 2.38 26.95 -8.54
C ASP A 511 1.00 27.58 -8.22
N GLN A 512 -0.09 26.84 -8.42
CA GLN A 512 -1.47 27.28 -8.19
C GLN A 512 -2.10 26.66 -6.92
N VAL A 513 -1.35 25.87 -6.15
CA VAL A 513 -1.86 25.20 -4.93
C VAL A 513 -2.24 26.23 -3.86
N PRO A 514 -3.51 26.24 -3.37
CA PRO A 514 -3.94 27.09 -2.25
C PRO A 514 -3.33 26.65 -0.92
N ASP A 515 -3.14 27.60 0.00
CA ASP A 515 -2.52 27.31 1.32
C ASP A 515 -3.42 26.49 2.25
N ASP A 516 -4.75 26.52 2.08
CA ASP A 516 -5.73 25.82 2.93
C ASP A 516 -6.26 24.52 2.29
N ARG A 517 -5.57 24.01 1.28
CA ARG A 517 -6.00 22.82 0.54
C ARG A 517 -5.86 21.55 1.38
N TYR A 518 -6.82 20.63 1.21
CA TYR A 518 -6.65 19.23 1.61
C TYR A 518 -5.97 18.40 0.52
N ARG A 519 -5.39 17.30 0.92
CA ARG A 519 -4.80 16.28 0.02
C ARG A 519 -5.59 14.97 0.15
N LEU A 520 -5.46 14.10 -0.85
CA LEU A 520 -6.06 12.77 -0.86
C LEU A 520 -4.97 11.73 -1.02
N ALA A 521 -5.01 10.72 -0.18
CA ALA A 521 -4.23 9.51 -0.34
C ALA A 521 -5.17 8.29 -0.37
N ALA A 522 -4.83 7.28 -1.16
CA ALA A 522 -5.61 6.06 -1.25
C ALA A 522 -4.81 4.83 -0.84
N SER A 523 -5.52 3.82 -0.39
CA SER A 523 -5.03 2.47 -0.17
C SER A 523 -5.82 1.49 -1.06
N TRP A 524 -5.65 0.19 -0.83
CA TRP A 524 -6.36 -0.86 -1.55
C TRP A 524 -7.89 -0.70 -1.50
N ASP A 525 -8.44 -0.26 -0.36
CA ASP A 525 -9.87 -0.22 -0.07
C ASP A 525 -10.31 0.99 0.76
N ALA A 526 -9.47 2.01 0.84
CA ALA A 526 -9.75 3.25 1.55
C ALA A 526 -9.21 4.47 0.82
N VAL A 527 -9.81 5.64 1.12
CA VAL A 527 -9.29 6.96 0.75
C VAL A 527 -9.21 7.81 2.02
N ALA A 528 -8.12 8.53 2.18
CA ALA A 528 -7.93 9.46 3.28
C ALA A 528 -8.03 10.90 2.80
N TYR A 529 -8.83 11.68 3.54
CA TYR A 529 -8.72 13.13 3.58
C TYR A 529 -7.54 13.51 4.47
N LEU A 530 -6.61 14.29 3.96
CA LEU A 530 -5.44 14.79 4.67
C LEU A 530 -5.53 16.32 4.69
N GLY A 531 -6.12 16.85 5.74
CA GLY A 531 -6.30 18.29 5.94
C GLY A 531 -5.21 18.89 6.82
N PRO A 532 -5.20 20.23 7.00
CA PRO A 532 -4.17 20.92 7.78
C PRO A 532 -4.22 20.61 9.28
N GLU A 533 -5.39 20.26 9.83
CA GLU A 533 -5.56 19.97 11.25
C GLU A 533 -5.88 18.49 11.54
N TYR A 534 -6.58 17.81 10.61
CA TYR A 534 -7.11 16.47 10.81
C TYR A 534 -6.95 15.61 9.57
N LYS A 535 -6.82 14.30 9.81
CA LYS A 535 -6.93 13.25 8.79
C LYS A 535 -8.20 12.44 9.04
N VAL A 536 -8.85 11.99 7.95
CA VAL A 536 -10.01 11.10 8.00
C VAL A 536 -9.82 9.96 7.01
N ALA A 537 -9.56 8.76 7.49
CA ALA A 537 -9.55 7.56 6.67
C ALA A 537 -10.99 7.06 6.45
N MET A 538 -11.36 6.84 5.19
CA MET A 538 -12.71 6.45 4.78
C MET A 538 -12.64 5.16 3.97
N PRO A 539 -13.17 4.02 4.46
CA PRO A 539 -13.24 2.81 3.67
C PRO A 539 -14.20 2.99 2.48
N VAL A 540 -13.74 2.56 1.29
CA VAL A 540 -14.51 2.65 0.04
C VAL A 540 -15.15 1.32 -0.36
N ARG A 541 -14.85 0.23 0.37
CA ARG A 541 -15.39 -1.11 0.15
C ARG A 541 -15.92 -1.71 1.45
N ALA A 542 -17.06 -2.38 1.36
CA ALA A 542 -17.59 -3.15 2.49
C ALA A 542 -16.67 -4.35 2.79
N GLY A 543 -16.29 -4.52 4.08
CA GLY A 543 -15.41 -5.61 4.50
C GLY A 543 -13.92 -5.41 4.17
N GLY A 544 -13.51 -4.18 3.84
CA GLY A 544 -12.13 -3.81 3.61
C GLY A 544 -11.25 -3.84 4.87
N LEU A 545 -9.95 -3.55 4.68
CA LEU A 545 -8.93 -3.50 5.74
C LEU A 545 -9.12 -2.32 6.68
N PHE A 546 -9.58 -1.20 6.12
CA PHE A 546 -9.68 0.06 6.82
C PHE A 546 -11.05 0.24 7.47
N GLU A 547 -11.03 0.82 8.65
CA GLU A 547 -12.20 1.41 9.29
C GLU A 547 -12.15 2.93 9.15
N MET A 548 -13.32 3.59 9.31
CA MET A 548 -13.33 5.04 9.39
C MET A 548 -12.59 5.46 10.66
N ALA A 549 -11.50 6.19 10.50
CA ALA A 549 -10.67 6.67 11.58
C ALA A 549 -10.41 8.16 11.43
N VAL A 550 -10.34 8.86 12.56
CA VAL A 550 -10.02 10.29 12.62
C VAL A 550 -8.81 10.50 13.52
N SER A 551 -7.81 11.17 12.98
CA SER A 551 -6.63 11.60 13.73
C SER A 551 -6.35 13.08 13.51
N ARG A 552 -5.43 13.64 14.28
CA ARG A 552 -4.82 14.94 13.96
C ARG A 552 -3.87 14.79 12.76
N ALA A 553 -3.47 15.91 12.17
CA ALA A 553 -2.53 15.92 11.05
C ALA A 553 -1.15 15.30 11.40
N ASP A 554 -0.78 15.29 12.68
CA ASP A 554 0.44 14.68 13.23
C ASP A 554 0.26 13.21 13.65
N ASP A 555 -0.85 12.57 13.25
CA ASP A 555 -1.22 11.19 13.57
C ASP A 555 -1.63 10.92 15.03
N THR A 556 -1.69 11.96 15.88
CA THR A 556 -2.15 11.79 17.26
C THR A 556 -3.67 11.57 17.33
N PRO A 557 -4.15 10.74 18.29
CA PRO A 557 -5.57 10.44 18.44
C PRO A 557 -6.43 11.68 18.76
N VAL A 558 -7.66 11.68 18.27
CA VAL A 558 -8.68 12.68 18.57
C VAL A 558 -9.63 12.16 19.65
N LYS A 559 -9.99 13.01 20.64
CA LYS A 559 -10.89 12.63 21.74
C LYS A 559 -12.36 12.59 21.31
N ASP A 560 -12.77 13.56 20.50
CA ASP A 560 -14.16 13.70 20.03
C ASP A 560 -14.17 13.69 18.49
N GLU A 561 -14.20 12.50 17.93
CA GLU A 561 -14.22 12.31 16.49
C GLU A 561 -15.52 12.79 15.84
N ASP A 562 -16.65 12.74 16.57
CA ASP A 562 -17.95 13.15 16.03
C ASP A 562 -18.00 14.67 15.83
N ALA A 563 -17.42 15.44 16.76
CA ALA A 563 -17.27 16.88 16.59
C ALA A 563 -16.38 17.24 15.39
N VAL A 564 -15.27 16.53 15.20
CA VAL A 564 -14.38 16.73 14.04
C VAL A 564 -15.10 16.39 12.74
N MET A 565 -15.82 15.27 12.67
CA MET A 565 -16.57 14.87 11.48
C MET A 565 -17.69 15.88 11.14
N ALA A 566 -18.39 16.40 12.14
CA ALA A 566 -19.38 17.45 11.92
C ALA A 566 -18.74 18.73 11.34
N ARG A 567 -17.57 19.11 11.84
CA ARG A 567 -16.80 20.26 11.33
C ARG A 567 -16.31 20.06 9.89
N LEU A 568 -15.93 18.83 9.52
CA LEU A 568 -15.39 18.50 8.21
C LEU A 568 -16.45 18.12 7.18
N GLN A 569 -17.75 18.11 7.53
CA GLN A 569 -18.81 17.58 6.67
C GLN A 569 -18.80 18.16 5.24
N SER A 570 -18.64 19.48 5.08
CA SER A 570 -18.58 20.13 3.75
C SER A 570 -17.35 19.68 2.94
N ARG A 571 -16.18 19.58 3.60
CA ARG A 571 -14.94 19.11 2.96
C ARG A 571 -15.04 17.64 2.53
N LEU A 572 -15.68 16.80 3.33
CA LEU A 572 -15.88 15.39 2.99
C LEU A 572 -16.86 15.22 1.81
N VAL A 573 -17.84 16.12 1.66
CA VAL A 573 -18.68 16.15 0.45
C VAL A 573 -17.87 16.53 -0.80
N GLU A 574 -16.94 17.48 -0.68
CA GLU A 574 -16.01 17.83 -1.78
C GLU A 574 -15.16 16.60 -2.17
N VAL A 575 -14.61 15.88 -1.18
CA VAL A 575 -13.85 14.63 -1.40
C VAL A 575 -14.67 13.59 -2.17
N LEU A 576 -15.95 13.39 -1.82
CA LEU A 576 -16.82 12.48 -2.55
C LEU A 576 -17.04 12.93 -4.01
N GLY A 577 -17.15 14.24 -4.22
CA GLY A 577 -17.19 14.83 -5.55
C GLY A 577 -15.92 14.53 -6.36
N ASP A 578 -14.75 14.66 -5.75
CA ASP A 578 -13.46 14.33 -6.38
C ASP A 578 -13.33 12.85 -6.70
N MET A 579 -13.77 11.97 -5.79
CA MET A 579 -13.75 10.52 -5.95
C MET A 579 -14.70 10.01 -7.04
N SER A 580 -15.69 10.81 -7.45
CA SER A 580 -16.71 10.41 -8.43
C SER A 580 -16.65 11.21 -9.75
N ARG A 581 -15.83 12.27 -9.83
CA ARG A 581 -15.79 13.26 -10.92
C ARG A 581 -15.70 12.65 -12.31
N PHE A 582 -14.94 11.58 -12.47
CA PHE A 582 -14.65 10.95 -13.76
C PHE A 582 -15.46 9.65 -14.00
N PHE A 583 -16.53 9.47 -13.27
CA PHE A 583 -17.51 8.44 -13.55
C PHE A 583 -18.78 9.05 -14.15
N SER A 584 -19.36 8.42 -15.17
CA SER A 584 -20.64 8.83 -15.77
C SER A 584 -21.78 8.05 -15.13
N GLY A 585 -22.66 8.75 -14.41
CA GLY A 585 -24.02 8.34 -14.11
C GLY A 585 -24.20 6.98 -13.46
N GLY A 586 -23.81 6.82 -12.18
CA GLY A 586 -24.58 5.98 -11.29
C GLY A 586 -25.85 6.76 -10.89
N ARG A 587 -27.03 6.36 -11.35
CA ARG A 587 -28.30 6.79 -10.77
C ARG A 587 -28.64 5.92 -9.58
#